data_ae606cdc5d887f6b1cdfe2cbf0f90de8
#
_entry.id   ae606cdc5d887f6b1cdfe2cbf0f90de8
#
_cell.length_a   1.000
_cell.length_b   1.000
_cell.length_c   1.000
_cell.angle_alpha   90.00
_cell.angle_beta   90.00
_cell.angle_gamma   90.00
#
_symmetry.space_group_name_H-M   'P 1'
#
loop_
_entity.id
_entity.type
_entity.pdbx_description
1 polymer ?
#
loop_
_entity_poly.entity_id
_entity_poly.type
_entity_poly.pdbx_seq_one_letter_code
_entity_poly.pdbx_strand_id
1 'polypeptide(L)'
;MVAQMLHAVDCSVTLIDKKPAQIELSGRFDTKVYYGDGLRLDLLHRAGADEARLIIFCIDDAQMAAKDLEPVIAAFPKAKIFARVFDRRQLIAVHDAGLAGTVREVFESSVAMGLMALQALNVDPDEIADVEGALRHLDETRLSEQISTGDLRAGFEKRFLPDAGRQAGKVMAALRRIRE
;
A
#
# COMPACT_ATOMS: atom_id res chain seq x y z
N MET A 1 5.37 -12.09 -4.48
CA MET A 1 6.40 -11.05 -4.24
C MET A 1 6.68 -10.88 -2.75
N VAL A 2 5.73 -10.43 -1.90
CA VAL A 2 5.96 -10.22 -0.44
C VAL A 2 6.52 -11.47 0.23
N ALA A 3 5.94 -12.66 0.00
CA ALA A 3 6.44 -13.92 0.53
C ALA A 3 7.91 -14.21 0.16
N GLN A 4 8.32 -13.90 -1.07
CA GLN A 4 9.70 -14.09 -1.51
C GLN A 4 10.69 -13.19 -0.75
N MET A 5 10.29 -11.94 -0.44
CA MET A 5 11.12 -11.04 0.36
C MET A 5 11.27 -11.55 1.79
N LEU A 6 10.20 -12.09 2.38
CA LEU A 6 10.24 -12.68 3.72
C LEU A 6 11.08 -13.96 3.77
N HIS A 7 10.97 -14.82 2.77
CA HIS A 7 11.82 -16.02 2.66
C HIS A 7 13.31 -15.67 2.50
N ALA A 8 13.64 -14.58 1.82
CA ALA A 8 15.04 -14.14 1.65
C ALA A 8 15.74 -13.80 2.98
N VAL A 9 14.99 -13.63 4.07
CA VAL A 9 15.48 -13.40 5.43
C VAL A 9 15.06 -14.52 6.40
N ASP A 10 14.89 -15.72 5.87
CA ASP A 10 14.56 -16.95 6.60
C ASP A 10 13.25 -16.89 7.41
N CYS A 11 12.31 -16.04 7.03
CA CYS A 11 10.98 -16.04 7.63
C CYS A 11 10.15 -17.21 7.11
N SER A 12 9.59 -18.00 8.01
CA SER A 12 8.59 -19.02 7.66
C SER A 12 7.29 -18.34 7.23
N VAL A 13 6.78 -18.69 6.06
CA VAL A 13 5.56 -18.11 5.48
C VAL A 13 4.55 -19.20 5.16
N THR A 14 3.31 -19.00 5.56
CA THR A 14 2.16 -19.79 5.12
C THR A 14 1.29 -18.93 4.20
N LEU A 15 0.87 -19.47 3.07
CA LEU A 15 0.03 -18.79 2.10
C LEU A 15 -1.40 -19.31 2.15
N ILE A 16 -2.36 -18.41 1.96
CA ILE A 16 -3.77 -18.75 1.73
C ILE A 16 -4.18 -18.04 0.44
N ASP A 17 -4.66 -18.80 -0.53
CA ASP A 17 -5.15 -18.24 -1.80
C ASP A 17 -6.36 -19.04 -2.30
N LYS A 18 -7.28 -18.36 -2.96
CA LYS A 18 -8.45 -18.98 -3.62
C LYS A 18 -8.25 -19.27 -5.11
N LYS A 19 -7.07 -18.94 -5.66
CA LYS A 19 -6.72 -19.16 -7.06
C LYS A 19 -5.82 -20.41 -7.19
N PRO A 20 -6.28 -21.54 -7.78
CA PRO A 20 -5.50 -22.77 -7.88
C PRO A 20 -4.14 -22.60 -8.55
N ALA A 21 -4.06 -21.77 -9.60
CA ALA A 21 -2.82 -21.51 -10.32
C ALA A 21 -1.74 -20.86 -9.43
N GLN A 22 -2.11 -20.03 -8.45
CA GLN A 22 -1.17 -19.44 -7.50
C GLN A 22 -0.64 -20.48 -6.51
N ILE A 23 -1.47 -21.46 -6.16
CA ILE A 23 -1.10 -22.56 -5.25
C ILE A 23 -0.02 -23.43 -5.89
N GLU A 24 -0.18 -23.82 -7.15
CA GLU A 24 0.81 -24.63 -7.89
C GLU A 24 2.16 -23.91 -8.00
N LEU A 25 2.14 -22.61 -8.26
CA LEU A 25 3.36 -21.79 -8.34
C LEU A 25 4.07 -21.70 -6.98
N SER A 26 3.29 -21.55 -5.91
CA SER A 26 3.84 -21.39 -4.55
C SER A 26 4.38 -22.68 -3.97
N GLY A 27 3.82 -23.84 -4.32
CA GLY A 27 4.29 -25.16 -3.90
C GLY A 27 5.71 -25.50 -4.37
N ARG A 28 6.22 -24.78 -5.38
CA ARG A 28 7.61 -24.93 -5.87
C ARG A 28 8.66 -24.33 -4.93
N PHE A 29 8.24 -23.56 -3.92
CA PHE A 29 9.13 -22.83 -3.01
C PHE A 29 9.09 -23.37 -1.58
N ASP A 30 8.71 -24.64 -1.38
CA ASP A 30 8.59 -25.29 -0.06
C ASP A 30 7.71 -24.50 0.95
N THR A 31 6.72 -23.79 0.43
CA THR A 31 5.83 -22.95 1.21
C THR A 31 4.53 -23.70 1.47
N LYS A 32 4.06 -23.74 2.72
CA LYS A 32 2.73 -24.28 3.03
C LYS A 32 1.66 -23.39 2.40
N VAL A 33 0.77 -23.99 1.60
CA VAL A 33 -0.30 -23.28 0.93
C VAL A 33 -1.64 -23.90 1.28
N TYR A 34 -2.59 -23.06 1.68
CA TYR A 34 -3.97 -23.46 1.94
C TYR A 34 -4.89 -22.87 0.87
N TYR A 35 -5.82 -23.67 0.38
CA TYR A 35 -6.85 -23.22 -0.56
C TYR A 35 -8.04 -22.63 0.18
N GLY A 36 -8.42 -21.42 -0.13
CA GLY A 36 -9.64 -20.81 0.39
C GLY A 36 -9.57 -19.30 0.53
N ASP A 37 -10.59 -18.75 1.20
CA ASP A 37 -10.69 -17.33 1.48
C ASP A 37 -9.87 -16.98 2.74
N GLY A 38 -8.91 -16.08 2.59
CA GLY A 38 -8.01 -15.64 3.67
C GLY A 38 -8.70 -14.81 4.77
N LEU A 39 -9.96 -14.41 4.61
CA LEU A 39 -10.74 -13.74 5.65
C LEU A 39 -11.49 -14.73 6.57
N ARG A 40 -11.50 -16.02 6.24
CA ARG A 40 -12.17 -17.04 7.06
C ARG A 40 -11.31 -17.41 8.26
N LEU A 41 -11.85 -17.21 9.48
CA LEU A 41 -11.16 -17.49 10.73
C LEU A 41 -10.77 -18.95 10.88
N ASP A 42 -11.67 -19.90 10.51
CA ASP A 42 -11.38 -21.32 10.60
C ASP A 42 -10.19 -21.75 9.72
N LEU A 43 -10.02 -21.10 8.57
CA LEU A 43 -8.90 -21.35 7.69
C LEU A 43 -7.60 -20.71 8.23
N LEU A 44 -7.69 -19.50 8.77
CA LEU A 44 -6.56 -18.83 9.42
C LEU A 44 -6.04 -19.63 10.61
N HIS A 45 -6.90 -20.15 11.48
CA HIS A 45 -6.51 -21.05 12.58
C HIS A 45 -5.80 -22.31 12.06
N ARG A 46 -6.36 -22.98 11.05
CA ARG A 46 -5.73 -24.17 10.43
C ARG A 46 -4.36 -23.85 9.83
N ALA A 47 -4.21 -22.64 9.29
CA ALA A 47 -2.95 -22.18 8.70
C ALA A 47 -1.89 -21.80 9.75
N GLY A 48 -2.24 -21.77 11.04
CA GLY A 48 -1.34 -21.47 12.14
C GLY A 48 -1.28 -19.99 12.52
N ALA A 49 -2.33 -19.21 12.22
CA ALA A 49 -2.37 -17.78 12.51
C ALA A 49 -2.32 -17.47 14.02
N ASP A 50 -2.67 -18.42 14.90
CA ASP A 50 -2.60 -18.25 16.36
C ASP A 50 -1.18 -17.94 16.88
N GLU A 51 -0.16 -18.46 16.18
CA GLU A 51 1.24 -18.24 16.51
C GLU A 51 1.93 -17.27 15.54
N ALA A 52 1.19 -16.72 14.59
CA ALA A 52 1.75 -15.79 13.62
C ALA A 52 2.09 -14.45 14.29
N ARG A 53 3.28 -13.93 13.97
CA ARG A 53 3.69 -12.56 14.36
C ARG A 53 3.15 -11.51 13.40
N LEU A 54 2.78 -11.94 12.19
CA LEU A 54 2.40 -11.07 11.09
C LEU A 54 1.35 -11.76 10.22
N ILE A 55 0.28 -11.07 9.91
CA ILE A 55 -0.73 -11.46 8.91
C ILE A 55 -0.79 -10.34 7.86
N ILE A 56 -0.68 -10.71 6.59
CA ILE A 56 -0.66 -9.73 5.49
C ILE A 56 -1.76 -10.07 4.50
N PHE A 57 -2.71 -9.18 4.33
CA PHE A 57 -3.75 -9.29 3.32
C PHE A 57 -3.31 -8.63 2.01
N CYS A 58 -3.05 -9.44 0.98
CA CYS A 58 -2.76 -9.01 -0.38
C CYS A 58 -3.86 -9.48 -1.34
N ILE A 59 -5.11 -9.43 -0.92
CA ILE A 59 -6.25 -9.92 -1.70
C ILE A 59 -6.77 -8.86 -2.67
N ASP A 60 -7.21 -9.32 -3.84
CA ASP A 60 -7.79 -8.46 -4.89
C ASP A 60 -9.32 -8.32 -4.65
N ASP A 61 -9.70 -7.76 -3.51
CA ASP A 61 -11.10 -7.52 -3.16
C ASP A 61 -11.31 -6.03 -2.87
N ALA A 62 -11.86 -5.32 -3.86
CA ALA A 62 -12.16 -3.89 -3.74
C ALA A 62 -13.30 -3.59 -2.75
N GLN A 63 -14.02 -4.59 -2.26
CA GLN A 63 -15.11 -4.44 -1.28
C GLN A 63 -14.67 -4.70 0.15
N MET A 64 -13.43 -5.16 0.38
CA MET A 64 -12.90 -5.38 1.73
C MET A 64 -12.97 -4.08 2.54
N ALA A 65 -13.58 -4.15 3.71
CA ALA A 65 -13.81 -3.02 4.62
C ALA A 65 -13.46 -3.41 6.07
N ALA A 66 -13.56 -2.47 7.00
CA ALA A 66 -13.24 -2.69 8.41
C ALA A 66 -13.98 -3.89 9.01
N LYS A 67 -15.28 -4.04 8.74
CA LYS A 67 -16.12 -5.15 9.21
C LYS A 67 -15.60 -6.55 8.86
N ASP A 68 -14.83 -6.67 7.76
CA ASP A 68 -14.27 -7.94 7.28
C ASP A 68 -12.95 -8.26 8.00
N LEU A 69 -12.24 -7.25 8.48
CA LEU A 69 -10.94 -7.34 9.15
C LEU A 69 -11.05 -7.37 10.68
N GLU A 70 -12.02 -6.67 11.26
CA GLU A 70 -12.24 -6.61 12.70
C GLU A 70 -12.30 -8.00 13.38
N PRO A 71 -13.02 -9.01 12.83
CA PRO A 71 -13.03 -10.35 13.41
C PRO A 71 -11.67 -11.00 13.43
N VAL A 72 -10.86 -10.77 12.38
CA VAL A 72 -9.49 -11.31 12.28
C VAL A 72 -8.57 -10.65 13.30
N ILE A 73 -8.65 -9.33 13.42
CA ILE A 73 -7.85 -8.57 14.39
C ILE A 73 -8.19 -9.00 15.82
N ALA A 74 -9.47 -9.18 16.13
CA ALA A 74 -9.92 -9.67 17.42
C ALA A 74 -9.45 -11.10 17.73
N ALA A 75 -9.45 -11.98 16.72
CA ALA A 75 -9.03 -13.37 16.86
C ALA A 75 -7.52 -13.53 17.06
N PHE A 76 -6.71 -12.67 16.44
CA PHE A 76 -5.24 -12.78 16.44
C PHE A 76 -4.54 -11.56 17.05
N PRO A 77 -4.76 -11.26 18.35
CA PRO A 77 -4.26 -10.03 18.99
C PRO A 77 -2.72 -9.96 19.11
N LYS A 78 -2.01 -11.10 18.95
CA LYS A 78 -0.56 -11.15 18.97
C LYS A 78 0.06 -10.77 17.62
N ALA A 79 -0.70 -10.89 16.53
CA ALA A 79 -0.22 -10.64 15.18
C ALA A 79 -0.35 -9.16 14.81
N LYS A 80 0.67 -8.60 14.17
CA LYS A 80 0.52 -7.34 13.45
C LYS A 80 -0.15 -7.60 12.12
N ILE A 81 -1.25 -6.91 11.83
CA ILE A 81 -2.04 -7.15 10.62
C ILE A 81 -1.84 -5.99 9.66
N PHE A 82 -1.41 -6.32 8.44
CA PHE A 82 -1.21 -5.37 7.35
C PHE A 82 -2.16 -5.69 6.19
N ALA A 83 -2.53 -4.68 5.43
CA ALA A 83 -3.34 -4.87 4.24
C ALA A 83 -2.82 -4.05 3.05
N ARG A 84 -2.80 -4.68 1.88
CA ARG A 84 -2.74 -3.98 0.61
C ARG A 84 -4.16 -3.60 0.22
N VAL A 85 -4.38 -2.32 -0.03
CA VAL A 85 -5.65 -1.76 -0.48
C VAL A 85 -5.49 -1.17 -1.88
N PHE A 86 -6.55 -1.22 -2.68
CA PHE A 86 -6.47 -0.79 -4.07
C PHE A 86 -6.25 0.74 -4.17
N ASP A 87 -7.13 1.52 -3.55
CA ASP A 87 -7.14 2.97 -3.67
C ASP A 87 -7.41 3.68 -2.32
N ARG A 88 -7.60 4.98 -2.38
CA ARG A 88 -7.92 5.83 -1.23
C ARG A 88 -9.27 5.49 -0.61
N ARG A 89 -10.28 5.13 -1.40
CA ARG A 89 -11.62 4.80 -0.90
C ARG A 89 -11.56 3.55 -0.05
N GLN A 90 -10.83 2.54 -0.53
CA GLN A 90 -10.64 1.31 0.23
C GLN A 90 -9.81 1.55 1.49
N LEU A 91 -8.76 2.40 1.44
CA LEU A 91 -8.01 2.77 2.63
C LEU A 91 -8.92 3.35 3.72
N ILE A 92 -9.79 4.29 3.35
CA ILE A 92 -10.75 4.89 4.29
C ILE A 92 -11.74 3.83 4.81
N ALA A 93 -12.21 2.92 3.95
CA ALA A 93 -13.13 1.85 4.35
C ALA A 93 -12.53 0.85 5.35
N VAL A 94 -11.20 0.69 5.39
CA VAL A 94 -10.51 -0.19 6.35
C VAL A 94 -9.84 0.56 7.49
N HIS A 95 -9.90 1.89 7.52
CA HIS A 95 -9.13 2.71 8.46
C HIS A 95 -9.40 2.35 9.92
N ASP A 96 -10.66 2.20 10.29
CA ASP A 96 -11.08 1.95 11.67
C ASP A 96 -10.89 0.50 12.12
N ALA A 97 -10.45 -0.39 11.23
CA ALA A 97 -10.25 -1.81 11.58
C ALA A 97 -9.11 -2.03 12.59
N GLY A 98 -8.19 -1.07 12.77
CA GLY A 98 -7.04 -1.22 13.67
C GLY A 98 -5.87 -1.96 13.04
N LEU A 99 -5.65 -1.83 11.73
CA LEU A 99 -4.51 -2.37 11.01
C LEU A 99 -3.19 -1.74 11.49
N ALA A 100 -2.13 -2.53 11.55
CA ALA A 100 -0.78 -2.06 11.86
C ALA A 100 -0.16 -1.24 10.72
N GLY A 101 -0.65 -1.43 9.49
CA GLY A 101 -0.24 -0.63 8.34
C GLY A 101 -0.96 -1.05 7.06
N THR A 102 -0.96 -0.14 6.10
CA THR A 102 -1.60 -0.32 4.80
C THR A 102 -0.70 0.19 3.68
N VAL A 103 -0.82 -0.43 2.50
CA VAL A 103 -0.20 0.04 1.25
C VAL A 103 -1.29 0.22 0.20
N ARG A 104 -1.34 1.40 -0.42
CA ARG A 104 -2.27 1.70 -1.52
C ARG A 104 -1.62 1.39 -2.86
N GLU A 105 -2.13 0.38 -3.55
CA GLU A 105 -1.56 -0.11 -4.80
C GLU A 105 -1.50 0.98 -5.89
N VAL A 106 -2.62 1.66 -6.15
CA VAL A 106 -2.70 2.70 -7.18
C VAL A 106 -1.81 3.90 -6.84
N PHE A 107 -1.72 4.30 -5.58
CA PHE A 107 -0.88 5.41 -5.16
C PHE A 107 0.60 5.09 -5.35
N GLU A 108 1.08 3.96 -4.83
CA GLU A 108 2.49 3.60 -4.92
C GLU A 108 2.94 3.36 -6.35
N SER A 109 2.11 2.71 -7.18
CA SER A 109 2.42 2.54 -8.60
C SER A 109 2.43 3.88 -9.37
N SER A 110 1.56 4.82 -9.00
CA SER A 110 1.55 6.16 -9.60
C SER A 110 2.78 6.98 -9.20
N VAL A 111 3.20 6.90 -7.94
CA VAL A 111 4.45 7.53 -7.48
C VAL A 111 5.64 6.95 -8.25
N ALA A 112 5.76 5.62 -8.31
CA ALA A 112 6.84 4.97 -9.04
C ALA A 112 6.89 5.40 -10.51
N MET A 113 5.75 5.49 -11.19
CA MET A 113 5.66 5.96 -12.57
C MET A 113 6.08 7.42 -12.69
N GLY A 114 5.66 8.28 -11.75
CA GLY A 114 6.06 9.70 -11.71
C GLY A 114 7.57 9.87 -11.56
N LEU A 115 8.19 9.11 -10.65
CA LEU A 115 9.64 9.13 -10.44
C LEU A 115 10.41 8.70 -11.71
N MET A 116 9.96 7.63 -12.38
CA MET A 116 10.55 7.20 -13.67
C MET A 116 10.44 8.29 -14.73
N ALA A 117 9.33 8.99 -14.81
CA ALA A 117 9.14 10.09 -15.75
C ALA A 117 10.07 11.27 -15.47
N LEU A 118 10.22 11.66 -14.19
CA LEU A 118 11.15 12.74 -13.80
C LEU A 118 12.62 12.37 -14.12
N GLN A 119 13.01 11.12 -13.87
CA GLN A 119 14.33 10.60 -14.24
C GLN A 119 14.55 10.66 -15.75
N ALA A 120 13.57 10.26 -16.56
CA ALA A 120 13.66 10.31 -18.02
C ALA A 120 13.74 11.74 -18.57
N LEU A 121 13.26 12.73 -17.83
CA LEU A 121 13.39 14.16 -18.10
C LEU A 121 14.71 14.74 -17.58
N ASN A 122 15.60 13.93 -17.03
CA ASN A 122 16.89 14.33 -16.44
C ASN A 122 16.73 15.38 -15.32
N VAL A 123 15.67 15.27 -14.52
CA VAL A 123 15.52 16.09 -13.31
C VAL A 123 16.55 15.63 -12.27
N ASP A 124 17.09 16.57 -11.52
CA ASP A 124 18.09 16.29 -10.49
C ASP A 124 17.57 15.31 -9.43
N PRO A 125 18.33 14.30 -9.00
CA PRO A 125 17.90 13.31 -8.02
C PRO A 125 17.42 13.90 -6.69
N ASP A 126 18.05 14.96 -6.19
CA ASP A 126 17.65 15.63 -4.95
C ASP A 126 16.30 16.35 -5.14
N GLU A 127 16.10 16.97 -6.31
CA GLU A 127 14.81 17.58 -6.66
C GLU A 127 13.69 16.52 -6.80
N ILE A 128 14.00 15.35 -7.34
CA ILE A 128 13.06 14.22 -7.42
C ILE A 128 12.64 13.79 -6.01
N ALA A 129 13.60 13.65 -5.10
CA ALA A 129 13.32 13.27 -3.70
C ALA A 129 12.45 14.32 -2.98
N ASP A 130 12.72 15.62 -3.20
CA ASP A 130 11.92 16.72 -2.66
C ASP A 130 10.47 16.69 -3.17
N VAL A 131 10.28 16.44 -4.47
CA VAL A 131 8.96 16.33 -5.11
C VAL A 131 8.20 15.13 -4.56
N GLU A 132 8.86 13.97 -4.41
CA GLU A 132 8.24 12.79 -3.82
C GLU A 132 7.81 13.05 -2.38
N GLY A 133 8.70 13.60 -1.55
CA GLY A 133 8.41 13.94 -0.16
C GLY A 133 7.23 14.89 -0.02
N ALA A 134 7.20 15.95 -0.82
CA ALA A 134 6.10 16.91 -0.85
C ALA A 134 4.77 16.29 -1.28
N LEU A 135 4.79 15.39 -2.28
CA LEU A 135 3.59 14.67 -2.72
C LEU A 135 3.04 13.76 -1.62
N ARG A 136 3.90 12.98 -0.96
CA ARG A 136 3.50 12.08 0.13
C ARG A 136 2.90 12.86 1.30
N HIS A 137 3.54 13.94 1.72
CA HIS A 137 3.04 14.81 2.80
C HIS A 137 1.67 15.43 2.47
N LEU A 138 1.50 15.93 1.24
CA LEU A 138 0.20 16.46 0.80
C LEU A 138 -0.89 15.39 0.79
N ASP A 139 -0.54 14.17 0.34
CA ASP A 139 -1.46 13.05 0.32
C ASP A 139 -1.89 12.62 1.73
N GLU A 140 -0.97 12.55 2.68
CA GLU A 140 -1.25 12.26 4.10
C GLU A 140 -2.16 13.31 4.72
N THR A 141 -1.89 14.60 4.44
CA THR A 141 -2.72 15.71 4.93
C THR A 141 -4.15 15.61 4.41
N ARG A 142 -4.32 15.37 3.11
CA ARG A 142 -5.64 15.18 2.49
C ARG A 142 -6.36 13.95 3.03
N LEU A 143 -5.63 12.86 3.23
CA LEU A 143 -6.19 11.63 3.78
C LEU A 143 -6.74 11.85 5.19
N SER A 144 -5.97 12.53 6.05
CA SER A 144 -6.38 12.86 7.40
C SER A 144 -7.66 13.70 7.43
N GLU A 145 -7.78 14.71 6.55
CA GLU A 145 -8.99 15.52 6.42
C GLU A 145 -10.20 14.71 5.93
N GLN A 146 -10.00 13.82 4.96
CA GLN A 146 -11.06 12.96 4.43
C GLN A 146 -11.57 11.96 5.46
N ILE A 147 -10.68 11.40 6.27
CA ILE A 147 -11.05 10.51 7.38
C ILE A 147 -11.84 11.29 8.43
N SER A 148 -11.36 12.47 8.84
CA SER A 148 -11.99 13.26 9.91
C SER A 148 -13.34 13.83 9.53
N THR A 149 -13.55 14.16 8.25
CA THR A 149 -14.79 14.78 7.75
C THR A 149 -15.78 13.79 7.14
N GLY A 150 -15.30 12.59 6.75
CA GLY A 150 -16.08 11.64 5.94
C GLY A 150 -16.30 12.10 4.49
N ASP A 151 -15.73 13.26 4.08
CA ASP A 151 -15.85 13.77 2.73
C ASP A 151 -14.62 13.47 1.88
N LEU A 152 -14.77 12.61 0.88
CA LEU A 152 -13.70 12.24 -0.05
C LEU A 152 -13.14 13.43 -0.86
N ARG A 153 -13.82 14.58 -0.87
CA ARG A 153 -13.37 15.80 -1.55
C ARG A 153 -12.58 16.74 -0.64
N ALA A 154 -12.58 16.50 0.66
CA ALA A 154 -11.85 17.33 1.61
C ALA A 154 -10.36 17.41 1.21
N GLY A 155 -9.78 18.60 1.28
CA GLY A 155 -8.37 18.85 0.95
C GLY A 155 -8.04 18.94 -0.54
N PHE A 156 -9.01 18.79 -1.48
CA PHE A 156 -8.74 18.95 -2.92
C PHE A 156 -8.43 20.39 -3.35
N GLU A 157 -8.83 21.38 -2.57
CA GLU A 157 -8.45 22.78 -2.77
C GLU A 157 -6.95 23.02 -2.51
N LYS A 158 -6.30 22.14 -1.73
CA LYS A 158 -4.85 22.17 -1.52
C LYS A 158 -4.16 21.68 -2.78
N ARG A 159 -3.63 22.60 -3.57
CA ARG A 159 -2.89 22.27 -4.78
C ARG A 159 -1.51 21.72 -4.43
N PHE A 160 -1.07 20.72 -5.19
CA PHE A 160 0.33 20.34 -5.22
C PHE A 160 1.11 21.43 -5.94
N LEU A 161 1.61 22.38 -5.16
CA LEU A 161 2.59 23.35 -5.60
C LEU A 161 3.80 23.13 -4.71
N PRO A 162 4.95 22.69 -5.23
CA PRO A 162 6.20 22.80 -4.51
C PRO A 162 6.35 24.28 -4.13
N ASP A 163 6.85 24.53 -2.92
CA ASP A 163 6.98 25.87 -2.35
C ASP A 163 7.46 26.85 -3.41
N ALA A 164 6.56 27.76 -3.85
CA ALA A 164 6.74 28.57 -5.05
C ALA A 164 7.89 29.61 -4.93
N GLY A 165 8.55 29.65 -3.77
CA GLY A 165 9.59 30.64 -3.48
C GLY A 165 11.00 30.27 -3.95
N ARG A 166 11.34 28.99 -4.09
CA ARG A 166 12.71 28.55 -4.46
C ARG A 166 12.79 27.74 -5.76
N GLN A 167 11.72 27.09 -6.18
CA GLN A 167 11.72 26.10 -7.26
C GLN A 167 11.07 26.56 -8.56
N ALA A 168 10.18 27.54 -8.56
CA ALA A 168 9.56 28.06 -9.79
C ALA A 168 10.61 28.54 -10.81
N GLY A 169 11.74 29.06 -10.35
CA GLY A 169 12.87 29.45 -11.20
C GLY A 169 13.58 28.26 -11.85
N LYS A 170 13.74 27.15 -11.11
CA LYS A 170 14.45 25.94 -11.61
C LYS A 170 13.58 25.13 -12.57
N VAL A 171 12.31 24.93 -12.25
CA VAL A 171 11.33 24.24 -13.12
C VAL A 171 11.12 24.98 -14.42
N MET A 172 11.03 26.32 -14.39
CA MET A 172 10.93 27.14 -15.60
C MET A 172 12.22 27.13 -16.41
N ALA A 173 13.39 27.02 -15.79
CA ALA A 173 14.67 26.88 -16.48
C ALA A 173 14.80 25.50 -17.13
N ALA A 174 14.36 24.41 -16.48
CA ALA A 174 14.32 23.07 -17.04
C ALA A 174 13.35 22.97 -18.23
N LEU A 175 12.15 23.53 -18.12
CA LEU A 175 11.17 23.58 -19.23
C LEU A 175 11.66 24.42 -20.44
N ARG A 176 12.51 25.42 -20.23
CA ARG A 176 13.16 26.15 -21.35
C ARG A 176 14.20 25.32 -22.09
N ARG A 177 14.96 24.47 -21.40
CA ARG A 177 15.96 23.56 -22.00
C ARG A 177 15.34 22.45 -22.85
N ILE A 178 14.09 22.08 -22.62
CA ILE A 178 13.37 21.06 -23.41
C ILE A 178 12.80 21.66 -24.72
N ARG A 179 12.75 22.98 -24.83
CA ARG A 179 12.24 23.70 -26.03
C ARG A 179 13.34 24.11 -27.03
N GLU A 180 14.59 23.96 -26.67
CA GLU A 180 15.79 24.10 -27.54
C GLU A 180 16.32 22.73 -27.98
#